data_a23957de341ac000e9dd318464f40a36
#
_entry.id   a23957de341ac000e9dd318464f40a36
#
_cell.length_a   1.000
_cell.length_b   1.000
_cell.length_c   1.000
_cell.angle_alpha   90.00
_cell.angle_beta   90.00
_cell.angle_gamma   90.00
#
_symmetry.space_group_name_H-M   'P 1'
#
loop_
_entity.id
_entity.type
_entity.pdbx_description
1 polymer ?
#
loop_
_entity_poly.entity_id
_entity_poly.type
_entity_poly.pdbx_seq_one_letter_code
_entity_poly.pdbx_strand_id
1 'polypeptide(L)'
;MVLVLFLIIFVLEKTNTIDIFKSSATPVSLSDGPTDEQRQQEAKAAANTKKQLIDSQKDGPGSNTPASDSTQSSTVDLSAKQESNNTVTVFTKLAGYSSGSCVLVLTNGSKSTTQTAAIIYQPEFSSCAGFSVPIDLLGKGDWSLTLTVTSNGTSESKTISAGIN
;
A
#
# COMPACT_ATOMS: atom_id res chain seq x y z
N MET A 1 17.49 -20.01 -29.92
CA MET A 1 16.42 -19.11 -30.39
C MET A 1 16.45 -17.74 -29.72
N VAL A 2 16.63 -17.64 -28.41
CA VAL A 2 16.70 -16.36 -27.63
C VAL A 2 17.82 -15.45 -28.11
N LEU A 3 19.02 -15.99 -28.37
CA LEU A 3 20.20 -15.23 -28.78
C LEU A 3 20.04 -14.54 -30.13
N VAL A 4 19.30 -15.17 -31.08
CA VAL A 4 18.98 -14.58 -32.39
C VAL A 4 18.02 -13.40 -32.26
N LEU A 5 17.09 -13.48 -31.32
CA LEU A 5 16.12 -12.41 -31.06
C LEU A 5 16.82 -11.17 -30.47
N PHE A 6 17.80 -11.34 -29.57
CA PHE A 6 18.63 -10.25 -29.05
C PHE A 6 19.48 -9.58 -30.13
N LEU A 7 20.04 -10.37 -31.07
CA LEU A 7 20.80 -9.81 -32.20
C LEU A 7 19.94 -8.98 -33.11
N ILE A 8 18.69 -9.42 -33.38
CA ILE A 8 17.76 -8.67 -34.21
C ILE A 8 17.38 -7.33 -33.56
N ILE A 9 17.10 -7.34 -32.26
CA ILE A 9 16.79 -6.12 -31.52
C ILE A 9 17.97 -5.15 -31.54
N PHE A 10 19.20 -5.65 -31.32
CA PHE A 10 20.42 -4.83 -31.33
C PHE A 10 20.72 -4.21 -32.72
N VAL A 11 20.45 -4.94 -33.77
CA VAL A 11 20.63 -4.43 -35.16
C VAL A 11 19.57 -3.37 -35.48
N LEU A 12 18.32 -3.56 -35.06
CA LEU A 12 17.24 -2.58 -35.27
C LEU A 12 17.49 -1.26 -34.52
N GLU A 13 18.12 -1.33 -33.32
CA GLU A 13 18.50 -0.16 -32.55
C GLU A 13 19.65 0.63 -33.19
N LYS A 14 20.61 -0.07 -33.80
CA LYS A 14 21.73 0.55 -34.54
C LYS A 14 21.30 1.23 -35.85
N THR A 15 20.20 0.81 -36.45
CA THR A 15 19.66 1.41 -37.70
C THR A 15 18.71 2.59 -37.45
N ASN A 16 18.56 3.06 -36.22
CA ASN A 16 17.65 4.16 -35.85
C ASN A 16 16.17 3.95 -36.25
N THR A 17 15.79 2.70 -36.49
CA THR A 17 14.43 2.38 -36.94
C THR A 17 13.44 2.27 -35.77
N ILE A 18 13.94 2.04 -34.55
CA ILE A 18 13.12 1.99 -33.33
C ILE A 18 13.91 2.62 -32.18
N ASP A 19 13.55 3.83 -31.79
CA ASP A 19 14.08 4.54 -30.63
C ASP A 19 13.28 4.13 -29.39
N ILE A 20 13.57 2.96 -28.82
CA ILE A 20 12.87 2.45 -27.62
C ILE A 20 13.29 3.22 -26.35
N PHE A 21 14.47 3.88 -26.37
CA PHE A 21 15.03 4.59 -25.20
C PHE A 21 15.06 6.11 -25.35
N LYS A 22 14.55 6.68 -26.42
CA LYS A 22 14.41 8.13 -26.52
C LYS A 22 13.17 8.56 -25.74
N SER A 23 13.34 8.65 -24.43
CA SER A 23 12.48 9.50 -23.61
C SER A 23 12.61 10.91 -24.19
N SER A 24 11.58 11.38 -24.90
CA SER A 24 11.41 12.78 -25.26
C SER A 24 11.26 13.57 -23.96
N ALA A 25 12.38 13.86 -23.32
CA ALA A 25 12.42 14.97 -22.39
C ALA A 25 12.26 16.24 -23.24
N THR A 26 11.03 16.64 -23.50
CA THR A 26 10.74 18.05 -23.76
C THR A 26 11.39 18.81 -22.62
N PRO A 27 12.28 19.79 -22.89
CA PRO A 27 12.73 20.66 -21.82
C PRO A 27 11.48 21.36 -21.28
N VAL A 28 11.01 20.93 -20.11
CA VAL A 28 10.07 21.70 -19.33
C VAL A 28 10.86 22.94 -19.00
N SER A 29 10.52 24.05 -19.67
CA SER A 29 10.93 25.36 -19.25
C SER A 29 10.55 25.45 -17.77
N LEU A 30 11.54 25.46 -16.90
CA LEU A 30 11.35 25.81 -15.49
C LEU A 30 10.75 27.22 -15.52
N SER A 31 9.42 27.26 -15.44
CA SER A 31 8.70 28.48 -15.12
C SER A 31 9.33 29.00 -13.84
N ASP A 32 9.79 30.25 -13.90
CA ASP A 32 10.28 30.96 -12.73
C ASP A 32 9.37 30.67 -11.54
N GLY A 33 10.00 30.31 -10.40
CA GLY A 33 9.26 29.99 -9.20
C GLY A 33 8.30 31.12 -8.82
N PRO A 34 7.37 30.91 -7.90
CA PRO A 34 6.32 31.86 -7.59
C PRO A 34 6.92 33.24 -7.34
N THR A 35 6.37 34.24 -8.02
CA THR A 35 6.81 35.62 -7.90
C THR A 35 6.70 36.10 -6.47
N ASP A 36 7.49 37.11 -6.08
CA ASP A 36 7.47 37.61 -4.71
C ASP A 36 6.07 38.12 -4.29
N GLU A 37 5.25 38.53 -5.25
CA GLU A 37 3.84 38.88 -5.02
C GLU A 37 2.98 37.66 -4.69
N GLN A 38 3.19 36.51 -5.35
CA GLN A 38 2.50 35.26 -5.03
C GLN A 38 2.88 34.77 -3.65
N ARG A 39 4.16 34.83 -3.28
CA ARG A 39 4.62 34.45 -1.92
C ARG A 39 4.01 35.34 -0.83
N GLN A 40 3.88 36.66 -1.10
CA GLN A 40 3.24 37.58 -0.16
C GLN A 40 1.74 37.32 -0.03
N GLN A 41 1.04 36.94 -1.10
CA GLN A 41 -0.38 36.58 -1.04
C GLN A 41 -0.62 35.27 -0.28
N GLU A 42 0.21 34.25 -0.49
CA GLU A 42 0.15 33.01 0.26
C GLU A 42 0.45 33.20 1.75
N ALA A 43 1.47 34.03 2.08
CA ALA A 43 1.78 34.34 3.47
C ALA A 43 0.64 35.08 4.17
N LYS A 44 -0.04 36.03 3.48
CA LYS A 44 -1.22 36.73 4.02
C LYS A 44 -2.43 35.78 4.17
N ALA A 45 -2.65 34.88 3.24
CA ALA A 45 -3.72 33.88 3.33
C ALA A 45 -3.49 32.92 4.51
N ALA A 46 -2.27 32.42 4.67
CA ALA A 46 -1.89 31.55 5.79
C ALA A 46 -2.02 32.26 7.16
N ALA A 47 -1.64 33.54 7.24
CA ALA A 47 -1.78 34.32 8.47
C ALA A 47 -3.26 34.56 8.85
N ASN A 48 -4.13 34.82 7.87
CA ASN A 48 -5.57 34.99 8.09
C ASN A 48 -6.24 33.68 8.53
N THR A 49 -5.89 32.57 7.92
CA THR A 49 -6.42 31.24 8.32
C THR A 49 -6.00 30.89 9.74
N LYS A 50 -4.73 31.17 10.10
CA LYS A 50 -4.23 30.93 11.45
C LYS A 50 -4.95 31.80 12.50
N LYS A 51 -5.27 33.07 12.14
CA LYS A 51 -6.00 33.95 13.01
C LYS A 51 -7.46 33.55 13.22
N GLN A 52 -8.13 33.10 12.16
CA GLN A 52 -9.49 32.54 12.25
C GLN A 52 -9.55 31.26 13.11
N LEU A 53 -8.55 30.40 13.02
CA LEU A 53 -8.47 29.19 13.87
C LEU A 53 -8.28 29.56 15.37
N ILE A 54 -7.46 30.57 15.67
CA ILE A 54 -7.22 31.02 17.04
C ILE A 54 -8.47 31.70 17.63
N ASP A 55 -9.16 32.53 16.85
CA ASP A 55 -10.37 33.22 17.29
C ASP A 55 -11.54 32.26 17.50
N SER A 56 -11.62 31.19 16.70
CA SER A 56 -12.64 30.13 16.88
C SER A 56 -12.41 29.25 18.12
N GLN A 57 -11.20 29.28 18.68
CA GLN A 57 -10.85 28.53 19.91
C GLN A 57 -11.06 29.33 21.21
N LYS A 58 -11.39 30.63 21.12
CA LYS A 58 -11.42 31.51 22.29
C LYS A 58 -12.79 31.57 22.98
N ASP A 59 -13.86 31.11 22.35
CA ASP A 59 -15.24 31.17 22.86
C ASP A 59 -15.83 29.77 23.17
N GLY A 60 -15.04 28.89 23.81
CA GLY A 60 -15.55 27.64 24.38
C GLY A 60 -15.30 27.61 25.90
N PRO A 61 -16.33 27.39 26.76
CA PRO A 61 -16.10 27.19 28.17
C PRO A 61 -15.25 25.95 28.37
N GLY A 62 -14.13 26.10 29.08
CA GLY A 62 -13.18 25.05 29.32
C GLY A 62 -13.80 23.79 29.88
N SER A 63 -13.82 22.77 29.12
CA SER A 63 -13.90 21.39 29.59
C SER A 63 -12.55 20.75 29.26
N ASN A 64 -11.65 20.76 30.25
CA ASN A 64 -10.50 19.87 30.27
C ASN A 64 -10.99 18.45 30.50
N THR A 65 -11.67 17.90 29.51
CA THR A 65 -11.81 16.45 29.40
C THR A 65 -10.51 15.98 28.75
N PRO A 66 -9.69 15.17 29.44
CA PRO A 66 -8.57 14.53 28.76
C PRO A 66 -9.17 13.82 27.55
N ALA A 67 -8.54 14.02 26.39
CA ALA A 67 -8.90 13.32 25.18
C ALA A 67 -9.10 11.85 25.56
N SER A 68 -10.36 11.43 25.53
CA SER A 68 -10.73 10.04 25.69
C SER A 68 -9.94 9.35 24.59
N ASP A 69 -8.98 8.56 25.00
CA ASP A 69 -8.30 7.62 24.16
C ASP A 69 -9.41 6.81 23.48
N SER A 70 -9.82 7.26 22.32
CA SER A 70 -10.75 6.49 21.47
C SER A 70 -9.93 5.26 21.13
N THR A 71 -10.15 4.20 21.89
CA THR A 71 -9.65 2.86 21.60
C THR A 71 -10.23 2.54 20.22
N GLN A 72 -9.50 2.95 19.19
CA GLN A 72 -9.85 2.67 17.81
C GLN A 72 -9.73 1.15 17.70
N SER A 73 -10.87 0.46 17.77
CA SER A 73 -10.92 -0.99 17.69
C SER A 73 -10.24 -1.39 16.41
N SER A 74 -9.08 -2.02 16.51
CA SER A 74 -8.41 -2.60 15.36
C SER A 74 -9.22 -3.81 14.88
N THR A 75 -9.37 -3.96 13.59
CA THR A 75 -9.99 -5.14 13.00
C THR A 75 -9.19 -5.63 11.81
N VAL A 76 -9.10 -6.95 11.69
CA VAL A 76 -8.41 -7.66 10.62
C VAL A 76 -9.43 -8.51 9.87
N ASP A 77 -9.70 -8.15 8.61
CA ASP A 77 -10.47 -8.98 7.68
C ASP A 77 -9.52 -9.66 6.70
N LEU A 78 -9.79 -10.93 6.42
CA LEU A 78 -8.97 -11.80 5.58
C LEU A 78 -9.88 -12.57 4.63
N SER A 79 -9.54 -12.60 3.35
CA SER A 79 -10.19 -13.44 2.36
C SER A 79 -9.18 -13.95 1.34
N ALA A 80 -9.48 -15.08 0.70
CA ALA A 80 -8.62 -15.67 -0.30
C ALA A 80 -9.44 -16.07 -1.54
N LYS A 81 -8.82 -15.93 -2.71
CA LYS A 81 -9.42 -16.29 -4.00
C LYS A 81 -8.39 -16.99 -4.87
N GLN A 82 -8.78 -18.12 -5.45
CA GLN A 82 -8.01 -18.77 -6.50
C GLN A 82 -8.28 -18.06 -7.82
N GLU A 83 -7.21 -17.61 -8.46
CA GLU A 83 -7.25 -16.92 -9.75
C GLU A 83 -7.00 -17.90 -10.91
N SER A 84 -7.46 -17.54 -12.11
CA SER A 84 -7.30 -18.35 -13.31
C SER A 84 -5.84 -18.54 -13.78
N ASN A 85 -4.94 -17.69 -13.29
CA ASN A 85 -3.50 -17.75 -13.57
C ASN A 85 -2.72 -18.72 -12.67
N ASN A 86 -3.40 -19.66 -12.03
CA ASN A 86 -2.82 -20.67 -11.14
C ASN A 86 -2.18 -20.08 -9.86
N THR A 87 -2.74 -19.00 -9.35
CA THR A 87 -2.32 -18.37 -8.08
C THR A 87 -3.48 -18.28 -7.10
N VAL A 88 -3.15 -18.26 -5.81
CA VAL A 88 -4.06 -17.87 -4.73
C VAL A 88 -3.72 -16.46 -4.32
N THR A 89 -4.63 -15.53 -4.53
CA THR A 89 -4.52 -14.15 -4.07
C THR A 89 -5.23 -13.99 -2.74
N VAL A 90 -4.55 -13.39 -1.78
CA VAL A 90 -5.12 -13.14 -0.44
C VAL A 90 -5.32 -11.64 -0.28
N PHE A 91 -6.56 -11.28 0.05
CA PHE A 91 -6.99 -9.90 0.29
C PHE A 91 -7.11 -9.65 1.78
N THR A 92 -6.64 -8.48 2.20
CA THR A 92 -6.66 -8.05 3.59
C THR A 92 -7.31 -6.68 3.70
N LYS A 93 -8.14 -6.47 4.73
CA LYS A 93 -8.68 -5.17 5.09
C LYS A 93 -8.42 -4.95 6.57
N LEU A 94 -7.68 -3.88 6.86
CA LEU A 94 -7.19 -3.57 8.19
C LEU A 94 -7.76 -2.22 8.64
N ALA A 95 -8.59 -2.19 9.67
CA ALA A 95 -9.05 -0.95 10.27
C ALA A 95 -8.24 -0.63 11.52
N GLY A 96 -7.90 0.63 11.72
CA GLY A 96 -7.11 1.07 12.88
C GLY A 96 -5.60 0.89 12.76
N TYR A 97 -5.10 0.44 11.61
CA TYR A 97 -3.67 0.26 11.33
C TYR A 97 -3.17 1.32 10.35
N SER A 98 -2.10 2.02 10.68
CA SER A 98 -1.47 3.02 9.79
C SER A 98 -0.09 2.59 9.29
N SER A 99 0.56 1.65 9.99
CA SER A 99 1.90 1.14 9.66
C SER A 99 2.15 -0.19 10.35
N GLY A 100 3.18 -0.92 9.93
CA GLY A 100 3.57 -2.20 10.53
C GLY A 100 3.85 -3.27 9.49
N SER A 101 3.74 -4.52 9.89
CA SER A 101 4.00 -5.69 9.05
C SER A 101 2.90 -6.74 9.17
N CYS A 102 2.74 -7.48 8.09
CA CYS A 102 1.84 -8.61 7.97
C CYS A 102 2.66 -9.87 7.71
N VAL A 103 2.35 -10.94 8.42
CA VAL A 103 2.90 -12.28 8.17
C VAL A 103 1.73 -13.21 7.86
N LEU A 104 1.72 -13.77 6.66
CA LEU A 104 0.74 -14.75 6.22
C LEU A 104 1.37 -16.15 6.24
N VAL A 105 0.77 -17.05 6.98
CA VAL A 105 1.17 -18.47 7.03
C VAL A 105 0.03 -19.31 6.44
N LEU A 106 0.34 -20.12 5.44
CA LEU A 106 -0.56 -21.08 4.85
C LEU A 106 -0.11 -22.48 5.28
N THR A 107 -1.03 -23.29 5.81
CA THR A 107 -0.74 -24.65 6.26
C THR A 107 -1.76 -25.66 5.74
N ASN A 108 -1.27 -26.86 5.36
CA ASN A 108 -2.08 -28.02 5.04
C ASN A 108 -1.34 -29.28 5.52
N GLY A 109 -1.76 -29.84 6.65
CA GLY A 109 -1.05 -30.96 7.28
C GLY A 109 0.40 -30.59 7.61
N SER A 110 1.35 -31.28 6.99
CA SER A 110 2.80 -31.05 7.18
C SER A 110 3.37 -29.98 6.27
N LYS A 111 2.61 -29.48 5.30
CA LYS A 111 3.06 -28.43 4.40
C LYS A 111 2.80 -27.04 5.00
N SER A 112 3.78 -26.17 4.88
CA SER A 112 3.64 -24.78 5.32
C SER A 112 4.39 -23.85 4.37
N THR A 113 3.82 -22.68 4.12
CA THR A 113 4.50 -21.59 3.42
C THR A 113 4.21 -20.27 4.12
N THR A 114 5.17 -19.35 4.13
CA THR A 114 5.06 -18.06 4.82
C THR A 114 5.43 -16.93 3.88
N GLN A 115 4.64 -15.88 3.90
CA GLN A 115 4.93 -14.63 3.20
C GLN A 115 4.85 -13.45 4.18
N THR A 116 5.67 -12.43 3.94
CA THR A 116 5.68 -11.20 4.74
C THR A 116 5.45 -10.01 3.84
N ALA A 117 4.65 -9.05 4.30
CA ALA A 117 4.34 -7.82 3.59
C ALA A 117 4.28 -6.63 4.55
N ALA A 118 4.52 -5.42 4.05
CA ALA A 118 4.29 -4.20 4.81
C ALA A 118 2.80 -3.81 4.80
N ILE A 119 2.37 -3.04 5.79
CA ILE A 119 1.06 -2.40 5.77
C ILE A 119 1.12 -1.19 4.82
N ILE A 120 0.15 -1.10 3.91
CA ILE A 120 -0.11 0.05 3.05
C ILE A 120 -1.28 0.80 3.64
N TYR A 121 -1.02 2.03 4.11
CA TYR A 121 -2.05 2.90 4.64
C TYR A 121 -2.93 3.48 3.53
N GLN A 122 -4.24 3.48 3.77
CA GLN A 122 -5.24 4.15 2.95
C GLN A 122 -6.25 4.85 3.88
N PRO A 123 -6.92 5.94 3.43
CA PRO A 123 -7.79 6.74 4.30
C PRO A 123 -8.97 5.97 4.91
N GLU A 124 -9.56 5.03 4.20
CA GLU A 124 -10.72 4.27 4.68
C GLU A 124 -10.32 3.00 5.43
N PHE A 125 -9.30 2.29 4.94
CA PHE A 125 -8.74 1.10 5.56
C PHE A 125 -7.34 0.87 5.02
N SER A 126 -6.51 0.21 5.80
CA SER A 126 -5.19 -0.24 5.35
C SER A 126 -5.25 -1.66 4.79
N SER A 127 -4.22 -2.06 4.07
CA SER A 127 -4.07 -3.43 3.57
C SER A 127 -2.62 -3.89 3.72
N CYS A 128 -2.39 -5.20 3.73
CA CYS A 128 -1.05 -5.72 3.50
C CYS A 128 -0.68 -5.56 2.01
N ALA A 129 0.61 -5.37 1.70
CA ALA A 129 1.13 -5.12 0.34
C ALA A 129 0.99 -6.34 -0.62
N GLY A 130 -0.17 -6.98 -0.61
CA GLY A 130 -0.55 -8.07 -1.48
C GLY A 130 0.16 -9.40 -1.18
N PHE A 131 -0.60 -10.47 -1.17
CA PHE A 131 -0.08 -11.82 -1.09
C PHE A 131 -0.57 -12.60 -2.31
N SER A 132 0.36 -13.22 -3.02
CA SER A 132 0.07 -14.07 -4.17
C SER A 132 0.94 -15.32 -4.09
N VAL A 133 0.30 -16.48 -4.00
CA VAL A 133 0.99 -17.76 -3.81
C VAL A 133 0.67 -18.67 -5.00
N PRO A 134 1.67 -19.13 -5.75
CA PRO A 134 1.46 -20.11 -6.82
C PRO A 134 0.85 -21.41 -6.27
N ILE A 135 -0.17 -21.93 -6.95
CA ILE A 135 -0.84 -23.18 -6.55
C ILE A 135 0.13 -24.37 -6.59
N ASP A 136 1.10 -24.35 -7.49
CA ASP A 136 2.13 -25.40 -7.61
C ASP A 136 2.95 -25.57 -6.33
N LEU A 137 3.11 -24.50 -5.54
CA LEU A 137 3.79 -24.56 -4.24
C LEU A 137 2.89 -25.11 -3.14
N LEU A 138 1.58 -24.87 -3.25
CA LEU A 138 0.60 -25.27 -2.26
C LEU A 138 0.13 -26.72 -2.52
N GLY A 139 -0.27 -26.99 -3.75
CA GLY A 139 -1.00 -28.20 -4.11
C GLY A 139 -2.49 -28.08 -3.74
N LYS A 140 -3.27 -29.06 -4.20
CA LYS A 140 -4.72 -29.12 -3.97
C LYS A 140 -5.06 -29.51 -2.54
N GLY A 141 -6.21 -29.08 -2.07
CA GLY A 141 -6.77 -29.43 -0.76
C GLY A 141 -7.22 -28.23 0.06
N ASP A 142 -7.60 -28.49 1.31
CA ASP A 142 -8.03 -27.46 2.24
C ASP A 142 -6.83 -26.86 2.98
N TRP A 143 -6.65 -25.57 2.87
CA TRP A 143 -5.57 -24.83 3.49
C TRP A 143 -6.09 -23.92 4.58
N SER A 144 -5.36 -23.86 5.70
CA SER A 144 -5.55 -22.87 6.74
C SER A 144 -4.64 -21.69 6.48
N LEU A 145 -5.20 -20.50 6.38
CA LEU A 145 -4.50 -19.24 6.17
C LEU A 145 -4.56 -18.42 7.45
N THR A 146 -3.43 -18.21 8.08
CA THR A 146 -3.32 -17.38 9.28
C THR A 146 -2.55 -16.11 8.95
N LEU A 147 -3.21 -14.96 9.04
CA LEU A 147 -2.59 -13.65 8.94
C LEU A 147 -2.30 -13.12 10.34
N THR A 148 -1.07 -12.73 10.61
CA THR A 148 -0.67 -11.99 11.79
C THR A 148 -0.26 -10.59 11.38
N VAL A 149 -0.91 -9.59 11.96
CA VAL A 149 -0.63 -8.16 11.74
C VAL A 149 0.05 -7.63 12.98
N THR A 150 1.22 -7.01 12.81
CA THR A 150 1.98 -6.40 13.90
C THR A 150 2.14 -4.91 13.65
N SER A 151 1.71 -4.09 14.60
CA SER A 151 1.81 -2.63 14.56
C SER A 151 2.03 -2.10 15.97
N ASN A 152 2.92 -1.12 16.13
CA ASN A 152 3.20 -0.47 17.41
C ASN A 152 3.47 -1.45 18.58
N GLY A 153 4.13 -2.57 18.29
CA GLY A 153 4.46 -3.60 19.29
C GLY A 153 3.31 -4.52 19.70
N THR A 154 2.12 -4.35 19.13
CA THR A 154 0.97 -5.25 19.31
C THR A 154 0.78 -6.13 18.08
N SER A 155 0.27 -7.35 18.28
CA SER A 155 -0.02 -8.29 17.20
C SER A 155 -1.44 -8.82 17.32
N GLU A 156 -2.13 -8.86 16.17
CA GLU A 156 -3.45 -9.48 16.03
C GLU A 156 -3.40 -10.54 14.92
N SER A 157 -4.11 -11.65 15.12
CA SER A 157 -4.14 -12.75 14.14
C SER A 157 -5.55 -13.13 13.74
N LYS A 158 -5.70 -13.40 12.44
CA LYS A 158 -6.94 -13.90 11.83
C LYS A 158 -6.67 -15.15 11.04
N THR A 159 -7.52 -16.17 11.22
CA THR A 159 -7.41 -17.44 10.48
C THR A 159 -8.69 -17.70 9.67
N ILE A 160 -8.51 -18.15 8.44
CA ILE A 160 -9.59 -18.64 7.58
C ILE A 160 -9.18 -19.98 6.94
N SER A 161 -10.14 -20.71 6.40
CA SER A 161 -9.90 -21.89 5.56
C SER A 161 -10.21 -21.57 4.10
N ALA A 162 -9.41 -22.10 3.18
CA ALA A 162 -9.61 -21.97 1.74
C ALA A 162 -9.33 -23.30 1.03
N GLY A 163 -10.28 -23.74 0.20
CA GLY A 163 -10.10 -24.90 -0.68
C GLY A 163 -9.33 -24.49 -1.94
N ILE A 164 -8.29 -25.25 -2.28
CA ILE A 164 -7.48 -25.07 -3.50
C ILE A 164 -7.72 -26.28 -4.41
N ASN A 165 -8.18 -26.02 -5.63
CA ASN A 165 -8.60 -27.05 -6.61
C ASN A 165 -7.64 -27.20 -7.79
#